data_8b92ff70d62cec0622a71d9563ea32d9
#
_entry.id   8b92ff70d62cec0622a71d9563ea32d9
#
_cell.length_a   1.000
_cell.length_b   1.000
_cell.length_c   1.000
_cell.angle_alpha   90.00
_cell.angle_beta   90.00
_cell.angle_gamma   90.00
#
_symmetry.space_group_name_H-M   'P 1'
#
loop_
_entity.id
_entity.type
_entity.pdbx_description
1 polymer ?
#
loop_
_entity_poly.entity_id
_entity_poly.type
_entity_poly.pdbx_seq_one_letter_code
_entity_poly.pdbx_strand_id
1 'polypeptide(L)'
;MAANGDGPSIELINPLLDNSLGSSWRSSRDGPTPGEPNSVYSTNAPPNIRKVNHLPEQPTVTDPVVITALVTDPDKVAAVTLEYQVAAAGDYIPSHLPLPVENKNIDLSKSRQINPAYISGWISLPMLDDGLGDDLLADDNIFTVTLPPQQHRTLVRYRITVEDIPGLSARAPFLDDRSLNFAYFVYNGIPDYFGESAETLNTLPVYHLITREEDYAECFAYDNADQITQGREARFFYNWSGTIVYDGVVYDNIRYRLRGANGRYYGQGKRSMRFRLNDGYYFQARNQLGQKYPKKWRTLTLGKGFDNRTTLTFGLNEALSLYLFNKIGVPAIDTHWAHWRVVDGTAEAPDKWNGDFQGMTFVMETYDVRFLEAHGLEKGNLYKLINQTRDWEKQQRYQAKNGITMGRDHDHVERSLDGADTASFISQHVNLDRWNRWHALVEAIRHYDYWPDANKNMVYYFEPAANRYKGKLWILPWDTDASWGPNWNRGHDLVYNSLF
;
A
#
# COMPACT_ATOMS: atom_id res chain seq x y z
N MET A 1 11.50 -3.11 -15.27
CA MET A 1 12.76 -2.36 -15.41
C MET A 1 13.86 -3.34 -15.80
N ALA A 2 14.28 -3.28 -17.05
CA ALA A 2 15.28 -4.21 -17.59
C ALA A 2 16.64 -4.15 -16.87
N ALA A 3 17.00 -3.02 -16.29
CA ALA A 3 18.26 -2.82 -15.55
C ALA A 3 18.22 -3.23 -14.06
N ASN A 4 17.27 -4.07 -13.64
CA ASN A 4 17.12 -4.51 -12.23
C ASN A 4 17.69 -5.93 -12.01
N GLY A 5 18.90 -6.16 -12.44
CA GLY A 5 19.60 -7.45 -12.26
C GLY A 5 19.43 -8.45 -13.40
N ASP A 6 18.73 -8.10 -14.48
CA ASP A 6 18.44 -8.96 -15.61
C ASP A 6 19.46 -8.82 -16.77
N GLY A 7 20.60 -8.19 -16.51
CA GLY A 7 21.72 -8.05 -17.47
C GLY A 7 21.95 -6.63 -18.02
N PRO A 8 20.93 -5.88 -18.49
CA PRO A 8 21.14 -4.52 -18.98
C PRO A 8 21.67 -3.55 -17.92
N SER A 9 22.50 -2.59 -18.32
CA SER A 9 22.92 -1.43 -17.54
C SER A 9 22.01 -0.22 -17.80
N ILE A 10 22.07 0.79 -16.93
CA ILE A 10 21.52 2.12 -17.23
C ILE A 10 22.60 2.93 -17.92
N GLU A 11 22.30 3.45 -19.10
CA GLU A 11 23.22 4.19 -19.95
C GLU A 11 22.69 5.61 -20.24
N LEU A 12 23.58 6.61 -20.19
CA LEU A 12 23.25 7.97 -20.57
C LEU A 12 23.06 8.04 -22.09
N ILE A 13 21.96 8.64 -22.55
CA ILE A 13 21.64 8.78 -23.99
C ILE A 13 22.70 9.64 -24.69
N ASN A 14 23.06 10.75 -24.06
CA ASN A 14 24.05 11.68 -24.60
C ASN A 14 24.79 12.37 -23.44
N PRO A 15 26.14 12.43 -23.47
CA PRO A 15 26.94 13.07 -22.41
C PRO A 15 26.65 14.57 -22.21
N LEU A 16 26.05 15.23 -23.19
CA LEU A 16 25.70 16.67 -23.13
C LEU A 16 24.36 16.90 -22.42
N LEU A 17 23.58 15.86 -22.15
CA LEU A 17 22.31 15.96 -21.41
C LEU A 17 22.56 16.13 -19.93
N ASP A 18 21.58 16.75 -19.25
CA ASP A 18 21.53 16.80 -17.79
C ASP A 18 21.39 15.40 -17.22
N ASN A 19 22.45 14.87 -16.66
CA ASN A 19 22.50 13.53 -16.09
C ASN A 19 21.75 13.38 -14.76
N SER A 20 21.27 14.46 -14.18
CA SER A 20 20.38 14.44 -13.01
C SER A 20 18.94 14.07 -13.37
N LEU A 21 18.58 14.09 -14.64
CA LEU A 21 17.25 13.76 -15.14
C LEU A 21 17.14 12.29 -15.54
N GLY A 22 16.14 11.61 -15.03
CA GLY A 22 15.89 10.20 -15.37
C GLY A 22 15.62 9.98 -16.86
N SER A 23 15.06 10.96 -17.56
CA SER A 23 14.82 10.95 -19.02
C SER A 23 16.10 10.94 -19.84
N SER A 24 17.23 11.39 -19.30
CA SER A 24 18.54 11.33 -19.95
C SER A 24 19.15 9.92 -19.98
N TRP A 25 18.52 8.96 -19.32
CA TRP A 25 19.02 7.60 -19.16
C TRP A 25 18.08 6.55 -19.79
N ARG A 26 18.65 5.50 -20.34
CA ARG A 26 17.92 4.34 -20.87
C ARG A 26 18.60 3.04 -20.46
N SER A 27 17.84 1.97 -20.49
CA SER A 27 18.41 0.63 -20.38
C SER A 27 19.21 0.32 -21.64
N SER A 28 20.43 -0.24 -21.48
CA SER A 28 21.21 -0.75 -22.61
C SER A 28 20.41 -1.77 -23.43
N ARG A 29 20.68 -1.89 -24.73
CA ARG A 29 19.91 -2.76 -25.65
C ARG A 29 20.23 -4.24 -25.43
N ASP A 30 21.49 -4.60 -25.48
CA ASP A 30 21.94 -6.00 -25.50
C ASP A 30 22.88 -6.37 -24.34
N GLY A 31 22.86 -5.61 -23.26
CA GLY A 31 23.73 -5.78 -22.11
C GLY A 31 24.61 -4.54 -21.86
N PRO A 32 25.41 -4.53 -20.78
CA PRO A 32 26.28 -3.40 -20.48
C PRO A 32 27.37 -3.23 -21.52
N THR A 33 27.79 -1.97 -21.77
CA THR A 33 28.81 -1.59 -22.77
C THR A 33 30.06 -0.98 -22.12
N PRO A 34 30.77 -1.68 -21.20
CA PRO A 34 31.94 -1.11 -20.55
C PRO A 34 33.10 -0.93 -21.56
N GLY A 35 33.60 0.31 -21.65
CA GLY A 35 34.69 0.65 -22.56
C GLY A 35 34.29 0.93 -24.02
N GLU A 36 32.97 0.80 -24.32
CA GLU A 36 32.39 1.09 -25.63
C GLU A 36 31.42 2.27 -25.55
N PRO A 37 31.06 2.90 -26.67
CA PRO A 37 29.97 3.88 -26.67
C PRO A 37 28.66 3.24 -26.17
N ASN A 38 27.90 4.02 -25.39
CA ASN A 38 26.60 3.53 -24.89
C ASN A 38 25.69 3.06 -26.03
N SER A 39 25.09 1.91 -25.88
CA SER A 39 24.22 1.29 -26.91
C SER A 39 22.98 2.13 -27.23
N VAL A 40 22.62 3.04 -26.32
CA VAL A 40 21.49 3.95 -26.42
C VAL A 40 21.90 5.36 -26.88
N TYR A 41 23.17 5.56 -27.25
CA TYR A 41 23.64 6.89 -27.68
C TYR A 41 22.81 7.44 -28.83
N SER A 42 22.39 8.70 -28.68
CA SER A 42 21.69 9.48 -29.71
C SER A 42 22.04 10.95 -29.58
N THR A 43 22.14 11.63 -30.73
CA THR A 43 22.29 13.10 -30.79
C THR A 43 20.97 13.79 -30.45
N ASN A 44 19.85 13.17 -30.76
CA ASN A 44 18.52 13.58 -30.31
C ASN A 44 18.09 12.79 -29.09
N ALA A 45 17.52 13.47 -28.11
CA ALA A 45 16.98 12.87 -26.89
C ALA A 45 15.50 13.25 -26.73
N PRO A 46 14.65 12.32 -26.22
CA PRO A 46 13.24 12.64 -26.02
C PRO A 46 13.03 13.79 -25.05
N PRO A 47 11.94 14.54 -25.20
CA PRO A 47 11.57 15.64 -24.31
C PRO A 47 11.51 15.25 -22.84
N ASN A 48 11.74 16.24 -21.97
CA ASN A 48 11.62 16.10 -20.53
C ASN A 48 10.30 16.69 -20.03
N ILE A 49 9.49 15.87 -19.36
CA ILE A 49 8.26 16.30 -18.69
C ILE A 49 8.49 16.30 -17.18
N ARG A 50 8.28 17.44 -16.54
CA ARG A 50 8.53 17.63 -15.11
C ARG A 50 7.44 18.47 -14.46
N LYS A 51 7.39 18.48 -13.12
CA LYS A 51 6.49 19.32 -12.33
C LYS A 51 5.03 19.27 -12.81
N VAL A 52 4.58 18.07 -13.22
CA VAL A 52 3.17 17.89 -13.56
C VAL A 52 2.34 18.14 -12.33
N ASN A 53 1.39 19.05 -12.47
CA ASN A 53 0.52 19.48 -11.38
C ASN A 53 -0.89 19.71 -11.87
N HIS A 54 -1.87 19.72 -10.97
CA HIS A 54 -3.23 20.17 -11.21
C HIS A 54 -3.75 20.98 -10.02
N LEU A 55 -4.57 21.96 -10.29
CA LEU A 55 -5.21 22.79 -9.28
C LEU A 55 -6.69 23.02 -9.63
N PRO A 56 -7.58 22.95 -8.62
CA PRO A 56 -7.33 22.58 -7.23
C PRO A 56 -6.95 21.10 -7.06
N GLU A 57 -6.23 20.73 -5.97
CA GLU A 57 -5.84 19.33 -5.70
C GLU A 57 -7.06 18.41 -5.53
N GLN A 58 -8.11 18.91 -4.91
CA GLN A 58 -9.40 18.22 -4.77
C GLN A 58 -10.51 19.16 -5.23
N PRO A 59 -10.90 19.12 -6.52
CA PRO A 59 -11.94 19.98 -7.06
C PRO A 59 -13.33 19.56 -6.59
N THR A 60 -14.23 20.53 -6.56
CA THR A 60 -15.68 20.36 -6.42
C THR A 60 -16.36 20.34 -7.81
N VAL A 61 -17.68 20.16 -7.86
CA VAL A 61 -18.43 20.14 -9.12
C VAL A 61 -18.45 21.47 -9.87
N THR A 62 -18.03 22.57 -9.24
CA THR A 62 -18.00 23.89 -9.86
C THR A 62 -16.61 24.31 -10.32
N ASP A 63 -15.58 23.55 -9.95
CA ASP A 63 -14.20 23.94 -10.19
C ASP A 63 -13.72 23.39 -11.54
N PRO A 64 -13.27 24.26 -12.47
CA PRO A 64 -12.40 23.82 -13.54
C PRO A 64 -11.04 23.39 -12.97
N VAL A 65 -10.36 22.48 -13.65
CA VAL A 65 -9.08 21.98 -13.21
C VAL A 65 -7.99 22.38 -14.20
N VAL A 66 -7.08 23.22 -13.74
CA VAL A 66 -5.90 23.65 -14.51
C VAL A 66 -4.81 22.63 -14.34
N ILE A 67 -4.35 22.04 -15.44
CA ILE A 67 -3.24 21.08 -15.46
C ILE A 67 -2.05 21.73 -16.12
N THR A 68 -0.91 21.67 -15.44
CA THR A 68 0.35 22.26 -15.91
C THR A 68 1.49 21.24 -15.95
N ALA A 69 2.44 21.42 -16.85
CA ALA A 69 3.66 20.65 -16.93
C ALA A 69 4.82 21.49 -17.42
N LEU A 70 5.98 21.40 -16.76
CA LEU A 70 7.23 21.96 -17.27
C LEU A 70 7.81 20.99 -18.29
N VAL A 71 7.86 21.40 -19.57
CA VAL A 71 8.36 20.60 -20.67
C VAL A 71 9.55 21.30 -21.31
N THR A 72 10.67 20.59 -21.43
CA THR A 72 11.88 21.12 -22.05
C THR A 72 12.50 20.12 -23.00
N ASP A 73 13.03 20.60 -24.11
CA ASP A 73 13.76 19.81 -25.08
C ASP A 73 14.84 20.65 -25.77
N PRO A 74 16.09 20.13 -25.94
CA PRO A 74 17.16 20.85 -26.66
C PRO A 74 16.83 21.11 -28.15
N ASP A 75 16.08 20.19 -28.77
CA ASP A 75 15.72 20.22 -30.18
C ASP A 75 14.36 20.88 -30.44
N LYS A 76 13.77 21.46 -29.41
CA LYS A 76 12.47 22.13 -29.32
C LYS A 76 11.26 21.16 -29.31
N VAL A 77 10.30 21.55 -28.52
CA VAL A 77 9.01 20.88 -28.41
C VAL A 77 8.16 21.20 -29.65
N ALA A 78 7.61 20.16 -30.27
CA ALA A 78 6.69 20.28 -31.40
C ALA A 78 5.23 20.29 -30.92
N ALA A 79 4.86 19.41 -29.98
CA ALA A 79 3.52 19.33 -29.44
C ALA A 79 3.50 18.75 -28.02
N VAL A 80 2.58 19.27 -27.19
CA VAL A 80 2.26 18.71 -25.86
C VAL A 80 0.78 18.38 -25.83
N THR A 81 0.46 17.13 -25.49
CA THR A 81 -0.91 16.61 -25.48
C THR A 81 -1.25 16.05 -24.13
N LEU A 82 -2.34 16.53 -23.54
CA LEU A 82 -2.99 15.88 -22.42
C LEU A 82 -3.94 14.79 -22.95
N GLU A 83 -3.84 13.60 -22.40
CA GLU A 83 -4.86 12.56 -22.56
C GLU A 83 -5.53 12.36 -21.20
N TYR A 84 -6.87 12.43 -21.14
CA TYR A 84 -7.60 12.22 -19.90
C TYR A 84 -8.75 11.24 -20.06
N GLN A 85 -9.12 10.58 -18.95
CA GLN A 85 -10.20 9.60 -18.87
C GLN A 85 -11.05 9.94 -17.65
N VAL A 86 -12.37 9.98 -17.85
CA VAL A 86 -13.36 10.28 -16.82
C VAL A 86 -14.05 8.99 -16.40
N ALA A 87 -14.10 8.73 -15.10
CA ALA A 87 -14.82 7.61 -14.52
C ALA A 87 -15.77 8.14 -13.43
N ALA A 88 -17.06 8.23 -13.76
CA ALA A 88 -18.10 8.57 -12.78
C ALA A 88 -18.26 7.46 -11.75
N ALA A 89 -19.00 7.73 -10.66
CA ALA A 89 -19.35 6.70 -9.70
C ALA A 89 -20.08 5.54 -10.40
N GLY A 90 -19.56 4.31 -10.24
CA GLY A 90 -20.05 3.12 -10.94
C GLY A 90 -19.32 2.78 -12.24
N ASP A 91 -18.65 3.75 -12.85
CA ASP A 91 -17.96 3.56 -14.14
C ASP A 91 -16.44 3.37 -13.96
N TYR A 92 -16.00 2.89 -12.80
CA TYR A 92 -14.57 2.66 -12.57
C TYR A 92 -13.98 1.69 -13.59
N ILE A 93 -12.89 2.09 -14.23
CA ILE A 93 -12.21 1.32 -15.26
C ILE A 93 -10.88 0.80 -14.73
N PRO A 94 -10.77 -0.47 -14.30
CA PRO A 94 -9.49 -1.06 -13.88
C PRO A 94 -8.57 -1.22 -15.09
N SER A 95 -7.26 -1.04 -14.91
CA SER A 95 -6.28 -1.28 -15.99
C SER A 95 -6.20 -2.75 -16.41
N HIS A 96 -6.45 -3.66 -15.48
CA HIS A 96 -6.49 -5.10 -15.71
C HIS A 96 -7.74 -5.68 -15.05
N LEU A 97 -8.36 -6.61 -15.73
CA LEU A 97 -9.48 -7.37 -15.18
C LEU A 97 -8.99 -8.34 -14.09
N PRO A 98 -9.78 -8.58 -13.04
CA PRO A 98 -9.43 -9.58 -12.02
C PRO A 98 -9.40 -10.97 -12.65
N LEU A 99 -8.66 -11.89 -12.00
CA LEU A 99 -8.79 -13.31 -12.33
C LEU A 99 -10.16 -13.82 -11.85
N PRO A 100 -10.81 -14.69 -12.61
CA PRO A 100 -12.09 -15.27 -12.21
C PRO A 100 -11.99 -16.02 -10.88
N VAL A 101 -13.02 -15.89 -10.06
CA VAL A 101 -13.18 -16.64 -8.82
C VAL A 101 -14.19 -17.76 -9.06
N GLU A 102 -13.72 -19.00 -9.08
CA GLU A 102 -14.56 -20.19 -9.26
C GLU A 102 -14.55 -21.02 -7.96
N ASN A 103 -15.74 -21.33 -7.44
CA ASN A 103 -15.86 -22.09 -6.19
C ASN A 103 -14.97 -21.54 -5.05
N LYS A 104 -14.90 -20.21 -4.93
CA LYS A 104 -14.06 -19.51 -3.95
C LYS A 104 -12.55 -19.68 -4.15
N ASN A 105 -12.10 -20.11 -5.31
CA ASN A 105 -10.69 -20.20 -5.68
C ASN A 105 -10.35 -19.26 -6.82
N ILE A 106 -9.17 -18.66 -6.74
CA ILE A 106 -8.59 -17.85 -7.82
C ILE A 106 -7.59 -18.72 -8.57
N ASP A 107 -7.78 -18.84 -9.88
CA ASP A 107 -6.87 -19.61 -10.73
C ASP A 107 -5.59 -18.80 -11.02
N LEU A 108 -4.58 -19.01 -10.19
CA LEU A 108 -3.28 -18.34 -10.29
C LEU A 108 -2.42 -18.81 -11.46
N SER A 109 -2.84 -19.84 -12.22
CA SER A 109 -2.15 -20.24 -13.45
C SER A 109 -2.39 -19.27 -14.61
N LYS A 110 -3.45 -18.46 -14.52
CA LYS A 110 -3.81 -17.43 -15.50
C LYS A 110 -3.14 -16.10 -15.21
N SER A 111 -2.88 -15.33 -16.26
CA SER A 111 -2.45 -13.94 -16.14
C SER A 111 -3.67 -13.01 -16.18
N ARG A 112 -3.62 -11.93 -15.41
CA ARG A 112 -4.62 -10.86 -15.50
C ARG A 112 -4.59 -10.25 -16.90
N GLN A 113 -5.75 -10.10 -17.50
CA GLN A 113 -5.88 -9.50 -18.84
C GLN A 113 -5.95 -7.97 -18.73
N ILE A 114 -5.36 -7.29 -19.70
CA ILE A 114 -5.53 -5.84 -19.85
C ILE A 114 -7.00 -5.58 -20.18
N ASN A 115 -7.60 -4.58 -19.54
CA ASN A 115 -8.97 -4.18 -19.82
C ASN A 115 -9.03 -3.33 -21.10
N PRO A 116 -9.74 -3.79 -22.15
CA PRO A 116 -9.85 -3.01 -23.41
C PRO A 116 -10.45 -1.60 -23.19
N ALA A 117 -11.40 -1.45 -22.27
CA ALA A 117 -12.01 -0.16 -21.96
C ALA A 117 -10.99 0.83 -21.35
N TYR A 118 -9.99 0.32 -20.63
CA TYR A 118 -8.92 1.17 -20.12
C TYR A 118 -8.01 1.72 -21.22
N ILE A 119 -7.86 1.00 -22.32
CA ILE A 119 -7.03 1.45 -23.46
C ILE A 119 -7.79 2.49 -24.30
N SER A 120 -9.09 2.30 -24.53
CA SER A 120 -9.88 3.05 -25.51
C SER A 120 -10.56 4.32 -24.98
N GLY A 121 -10.63 4.53 -23.67
CA GLY A 121 -11.45 5.59 -23.08
C GLY A 121 -10.76 6.94 -22.87
N TRP A 122 -9.76 7.31 -23.67
CA TRP A 122 -8.98 8.53 -23.50
C TRP A 122 -9.39 9.63 -24.48
N ILE A 123 -9.51 10.86 -23.96
CA ILE A 123 -9.79 12.09 -24.71
C ILE A 123 -8.51 12.91 -24.76
N SER A 124 -8.13 13.40 -25.93
CA SER A 124 -6.90 14.18 -26.13
C SER A 124 -7.20 15.66 -26.26
N LEU A 125 -6.41 16.50 -25.60
CA LEU A 125 -6.44 17.96 -25.70
C LEU A 125 -5.01 18.50 -25.85
N PRO A 126 -4.79 19.56 -26.66
CA PRO A 126 -3.50 20.22 -26.68
C PRO A 126 -3.26 20.97 -25.38
N MET A 127 -2.00 21.00 -24.92
CA MET A 127 -1.52 21.90 -23.87
C MET A 127 -0.69 22.99 -24.53
N LEU A 128 -0.90 24.23 -24.13
CA LEU A 128 -0.30 25.42 -24.74
C LEU A 128 0.61 26.16 -23.76
N ASP A 129 1.61 26.85 -24.34
CA ASP A 129 2.55 27.76 -23.65
C ASP A 129 2.52 29.09 -24.42
N ASP A 130 1.34 29.76 -24.41
CA ASP A 130 1.04 30.92 -25.24
C ASP A 130 0.69 32.18 -24.43
N GLY A 131 0.70 32.09 -23.09
CA GLY A 131 0.36 33.18 -22.19
C GLY A 131 -1.10 33.59 -22.24
N LEU A 132 -2.02 32.68 -22.68
CA LEU A 132 -3.44 32.96 -22.77
C LEU A 132 -4.25 32.09 -21.81
N GLY A 133 -5.39 32.61 -21.38
CA GLY A 133 -6.30 31.89 -20.47
C GLY A 133 -5.67 31.64 -19.10
N ASP A 134 -5.50 30.37 -18.72
CA ASP A 134 -4.89 29.97 -17.44
C ASP A 134 -3.37 29.77 -17.57
N ASP A 135 -2.79 29.91 -18.77
CA ASP A 135 -1.36 30.01 -18.97
C ASP A 135 -0.87 31.43 -18.61
N LEU A 136 0.03 31.53 -17.64
CA LEU A 136 0.38 32.80 -17.02
C LEU A 136 1.45 33.57 -17.81
N LEU A 137 2.29 32.87 -18.59
CA LEU A 137 3.42 33.49 -19.28
C LEU A 137 3.84 32.66 -20.49
N ALA A 138 3.74 33.25 -21.67
CA ALA A 138 4.16 32.61 -22.91
C ALA A 138 5.68 32.30 -22.92
N ASP A 139 6.06 31.21 -23.56
CA ASP A 139 7.44 30.77 -23.80
C ASP A 139 8.26 30.51 -22.51
N ASP A 140 7.58 30.16 -21.39
CA ASP A 140 8.27 29.81 -20.14
C ASP A 140 8.46 28.29 -19.95
N ASN A 141 8.03 27.53 -20.95
CA ASN A 141 8.03 26.07 -21.01
C ASN A 141 7.04 25.40 -20.04
N ILE A 142 6.10 26.13 -19.45
CA ILE A 142 5.01 25.59 -18.65
C ILE A 142 3.78 25.46 -19.54
N PHE A 143 3.57 24.29 -20.06
CA PHE A 143 2.39 23.98 -20.87
C PHE A 143 1.17 23.78 -20.00
N THR A 144 0.08 24.41 -20.38
CA THR A 144 -1.18 24.50 -19.59
C THR A 144 -2.39 24.03 -20.40
N VAL A 145 -3.33 23.39 -19.72
CA VAL A 145 -4.68 23.10 -20.24
C VAL A 145 -5.68 23.08 -19.09
N THR A 146 -6.89 23.56 -19.35
CA THR A 146 -7.99 23.59 -18.37
C THR A 146 -9.06 22.57 -18.74
N LEU A 147 -9.33 21.65 -17.82
CA LEU A 147 -10.45 20.72 -17.95
C LEU A 147 -11.73 21.33 -17.35
N PRO A 148 -12.90 21.10 -17.99
CA PRO A 148 -14.16 21.59 -17.44
C PRO A 148 -14.52 20.88 -16.14
N PRO A 149 -15.36 21.52 -15.30
CA PRO A 149 -15.89 20.89 -14.09
C PRO A 149 -16.53 19.54 -14.38
N GLN A 150 -16.38 18.60 -13.45
CA GLN A 150 -16.92 17.25 -13.53
C GLN A 150 -17.95 16.99 -12.44
N GLN A 151 -18.70 15.91 -12.57
CA GLN A 151 -19.72 15.54 -11.60
C GLN A 151 -19.08 15.10 -10.26
N HIS A 152 -19.85 15.22 -9.21
CA HIS A 152 -19.50 14.72 -7.88
C HIS A 152 -19.18 13.22 -7.89
N ARG A 153 -18.18 12.81 -7.12
CA ARG A 153 -17.70 11.40 -7.04
C ARG A 153 -17.06 10.88 -8.35
N THR A 154 -16.51 11.78 -9.16
CA THR A 154 -15.85 11.42 -10.41
C THR A 154 -14.34 11.35 -10.24
N LEU A 155 -13.74 10.25 -10.67
CA LEU A 155 -12.30 10.09 -10.82
C LEU A 155 -11.89 10.56 -12.22
N VAL A 156 -10.96 11.49 -12.31
CA VAL A 156 -10.35 11.91 -13.57
C VAL A 156 -8.90 11.49 -13.56
N ARG A 157 -8.51 10.67 -14.52
CA ARG A 157 -7.13 10.26 -14.78
C ARG A 157 -6.58 11.07 -15.92
N TYR A 158 -5.30 11.38 -15.90
CA TYR A 158 -4.65 12.04 -17.02
C TYR A 158 -3.19 11.63 -17.16
N ARG A 159 -2.66 11.86 -18.34
CA ARG A 159 -1.29 11.64 -18.73
C ARG A 159 -0.89 12.65 -19.78
N ILE A 160 0.40 12.93 -19.91
CA ILE A 160 0.91 13.93 -20.83
C ILE A 160 1.88 13.26 -21.79
N THR A 161 1.68 13.48 -23.07
CA THR A 161 2.58 13.03 -24.14
C THR A 161 3.17 14.25 -24.82
N VAL A 162 4.47 14.23 -25.06
CA VAL A 162 5.21 15.31 -25.72
C VAL A 162 5.95 14.74 -26.92
N GLU A 163 5.97 15.47 -28.01
CA GLU A 163 6.75 15.18 -29.20
C GLU A 163 7.71 16.35 -29.48
N ASP A 164 8.97 16.04 -29.82
CA ASP A 164 9.96 17.01 -30.26
C ASP A 164 9.87 17.23 -31.79
N ILE A 165 10.56 18.27 -32.30
CA ILE A 165 10.58 18.55 -33.75
C ILE A 165 11.17 17.38 -34.55
N PRO A 166 12.23 16.68 -34.12
CA PRO A 166 12.74 15.49 -34.80
C PRO A 166 11.86 14.25 -34.72
N GLY A 167 10.73 14.26 -33.95
CA GLY A 167 9.73 13.18 -33.89
C GLY A 167 9.97 12.15 -32.78
N LEU A 168 10.84 12.42 -31.79
CA LEU A 168 10.91 11.60 -30.59
C LEU A 168 9.82 12.00 -29.60
N SER A 169 9.31 11.03 -28.87
CA SER A 169 8.24 11.27 -27.91
C SER A 169 8.60 10.82 -26.50
N ALA A 170 8.04 11.52 -25.51
CA ALA A 170 8.06 11.14 -24.11
C ALA A 170 6.64 11.19 -23.55
N ARG A 171 6.41 10.41 -22.50
CA ARG A 171 5.13 10.38 -21.78
C ARG A 171 5.37 10.45 -20.27
N ALA A 172 4.51 11.17 -19.55
CA ALA A 172 4.44 11.18 -18.10
C ALA A 172 3.02 10.76 -17.63
N PRO A 173 2.90 9.82 -16.68
CA PRO A 173 3.93 8.93 -16.16
C PRO A 173 4.53 8.04 -17.26
N PHE A 174 5.77 7.57 -17.09
CA PHE A 174 6.40 6.68 -18.07
C PHE A 174 5.58 5.39 -18.26
N LEU A 175 5.71 4.77 -19.44
CA LEU A 175 4.96 3.53 -19.76
C LEU A 175 5.23 2.38 -18.79
N ASP A 176 6.44 2.32 -18.22
CA ASP A 176 6.86 1.31 -17.25
C ASP A 176 6.72 1.77 -15.80
N ASP A 177 6.14 2.95 -15.56
CA ASP A 177 5.82 3.42 -14.21
C ASP A 177 4.75 2.54 -13.56
N ARG A 178 4.88 2.36 -12.27
CA ARG A 178 3.90 1.61 -11.47
C ARG A 178 2.59 2.38 -11.28
N SER A 179 2.65 3.71 -11.20
CA SER A 179 1.49 4.59 -11.30
C SER A 179 1.28 4.94 -12.78
N LEU A 180 0.23 4.41 -13.37
CA LEU A 180 0.00 4.50 -14.81
C LEU A 180 -0.47 5.88 -15.26
N ASN A 181 -1.04 6.65 -14.35
CA ASN A 181 -1.65 7.96 -14.59
C ASN A 181 -1.44 8.90 -13.40
N PHE A 182 -1.51 10.20 -13.65
CA PHE A 182 -1.92 11.18 -12.66
C PHE A 182 -3.44 11.13 -12.52
N ALA A 183 -3.97 11.59 -11.39
CA ALA A 183 -5.42 11.61 -11.20
C ALA A 183 -5.84 12.61 -10.13
N TYR A 184 -7.08 13.07 -10.21
CA TYR A 184 -7.79 13.80 -9.18
C TYR A 184 -9.20 13.26 -8.98
N PHE A 185 -9.80 13.56 -7.84
CA PHE A 185 -11.13 13.11 -7.48
C PHE A 185 -12.03 14.31 -7.18
N VAL A 186 -13.12 14.45 -7.94
CA VAL A 186 -14.09 15.52 -7.78
C VAL A 186 -15.03 15.19 -6.63
N TYR A 187 -14.98 15.97 -5.56
CA TYR A 187 -15.71 15.64 -4.36
C TYR A 187 -16.17 16.90 -3.59
N ASN A 188 -17.48 17.03 -3.38
CA ASN A 188 -18.08 18.18 -2.68
C ASN A 188 -17.97 18.12 -1.15
N GLY A 189 -17.33 17.10 -0.60
CA GLY A 189 -17.32 16.81 0.82
C GLY A 189 -18.33 15.72 1.22
N ILE A 190 -18.21 15.23 2.44
CA ILE A 190 -19.10 14.20 2.99
C ILE A 190 -20.48 14.79 3.22
N PRO A 191 -21.56 14.14 2.76
CA PRO A 191 -22.92 14.55 3.13
C PRO A 191 -23.24 14.18 4.57
N ASP A 192 -24.25 14.82 5.13
CA ASP A 192 -24.88 14.34 6.36
C ASP A 192 -25.38 12.90 6.17
N TYR A 193 -25.27 12.11 7.21
CA TYR A 193 -25.64 10.70 7.13
C TYR A 193 -26.43 10.28 8.37
N PHE A 194 -27.69 9.99 8.19
CA PHE A 194 -28.57 9.40 9.19
C PHE A 194 -28.62 10.10 10.55
N GLY A 195 -28.70 11.41 10.53
CA GLY A 195 -28.76 12.23 11.74
C GLY A 195 -27.39 12.65 12.28
N GLU A 196 -26.30 12.14 11.69
CA GLU A 196 -24.94 12.60 11.96
C GLU A 196 -24.54 13.66 10.94
N SER A 197 -24.00 14.78 11.41
CA SER A 197 -23.56 15.86 10.53
C SER A 197 -22.25 15.50 9.81
N ALA A 198 -22.06 16.08 8.63
CA ALA A 198 -20.79 16.03 7.90
C ALA A 198 -19.60 16.44 8.78
N GLU A 199 -19.77 17.42 9.67
CA GLU A 199 -18.74 17.85 10.61
C GLU A 199 -18.34 16.72 11.57
N THR A 200 -19.32 16.01 12.16
CA THR A 200 -19.07 14.85 13.03
C THR A 200 -18.36 13.75 12.26
N LEU A 201 -18.80 13.45 11.04
CA LEU A 201 -18.22 12.38 10.21
C LEU A 201 -16.80 12.70 9.74
N ASN A 202 -16.42 13.99 9.67
CA ASN A 202 -15.07 14.45 9.33
C ASN A 202 -14.09 14.49 10.51
N THR A 203 -14.52 14.15 11.72
CA THR A 203 -13.61 14.09 12.88
C THR A 203 -12.55 12.99 12.77
N LEU A 204 -12.78 11.99 11.93
CA LEU A 204 -11.81 10.97 11.57
C LEU A 204 -11.25 11.19 10.16
N PRO A 205 -10.02 10.76 9.86
CA PRO A 205 -9.52 10.72 8.50
C PRO A 205 -10.47 9.95 7.58
N VAL A 206 -10.83 10.53 6.44
CA VAL A 206 -11.77 9.91 5.49
C VAL A 206 -11.02 9.26 4.36
N TYR A 207 -11.19 7.95 4.22
CA TYR A 207 -10.59 7.16 3.16
C TYR A 207 -11.65 6.69 2.18
N HIS A 208 -11.45 6.96 0.89
CA HIS A 208 -12.31 6.48 -0.18
C HIS A 208 -11.62 5.34 -0.95
N LEU A 209 -12.37 4.31 -1.25
CA LEU A 209 -12.05 3.33 -2.29
C LEU A 209 -12.99 3.59 -3.46
N ILE A 210 -12.45 3.83 -4.64
CA ILE A 210 -13.21 3.89 -5.89
C ILE A 210 -12.94 2.57 -6.62
N THR A 211 -14.01 1.82 -6.95
CA THR A 211 -13.88 0.50 -7.55
C THR A 211 -15.16 0.12 -8.30
N ARG A 212 -15.15 -0.96 -9.06
CA ARG A 212 -16.38 -1.50 -9.65
C ARG A 212 -17.21 -2.20 -8.58
N GLU A 213 -18.54 -2.07 -8.69
CA GLU A 213 -19.47 -2.74 -7.79
C GLU A 213 -19.27 -4.27 -7.79
N GLU A 214 -19.18 -4.87 -8.98
CA GLU A 214 -18.97 -6.32 -9.11
C GLU A 214 -17.64 -6.79 -8.49
N ASP A 215 -16.55 -6.02 -8.64
CA ASP A 215 -15.25 -6.36 -8.06
C ASP A 215 -15.28 -6.31 -6.52
N TYR A 216 -15.94 -5.29 -5.98
CA TYR A 216 -16.08 -5.15 -4.54
C TYR A 216 -16.98 -6.24 -3.96
N ALA A 217 -18.11 -6.52 -4.61
CA ALA A 217 -19.04 -7.57 -4.21
C ALA A 217 -18.39 -8.96 -4.26
N GLU A 218 -17.66 -9.28 -5.34
CA GLU A 218 -16.92 -10.54 -5.47
C GLU A 218 -15.82 -10.66 -4.40
N CYS A 219 -15.03 -9.60 -4.19
CA CYS A 219 -14.04 -9.57 -3.13
C CYS A 219 -14.66 -9.77 -1.75
N PHE A 220 -15.80 -9.13 -1.51
CA PHE A 220 -16.47 -9.17 -0.23
C PHE A 220 -17.10 -10.53 0.06
N ALA A 221 -17.59 -11.22 -0.97
CA ALA A 221 -18.15 -12.58 -0.89
C ALA A 221 -17.07 -13.68 -0.84
N TYR A 222 -15.83 -13.33 -1.18
CA TYR A 222 -14.72 -14.26 -1.24
C TYR A 222 -14.43 -14.86 0.15
N ASP A 223 -14.67 -16.16 0.29
CA ASP A 223 -14.50 -16.87 1.54
C ASP A 223 -13.12 -17.51 1.65
N ASN A 224 -12.32 -17.03 2.57
CA ASN A 224 -10.98 -17.56 2.85
C ASN A 224 -10.97 -18.81 3.74
N ALA A 225 -12.13 -19.26 4.26
CA ALA A 225 -12.17 -20.33 5.29
C ALA A 225 -11.64 -21.65 4.77
N ASP A 226 -11.93 -22.00 3.53
CA ASP A 226 -11.55 -23.29 2.94
C ASP A 226 -10.14 -23.29 2.35
N GLN A 227 -9.51 -22.13 2.21
CA GLN A 227 -8.20 -21.97 1.57
C GLN A 227 -7.00 -22.36 2.44
N ILE A 228 -7.23 -22.62 3.71
CA ILE A 228 -6.21 -23.21 4.60
C ILE A 228 -5.73 -24.55 4.03
N THR A 229 -6.59 -25.24 3.28
CA THR A 229 -6.33 -26.56 2.73
C THR A 229 -5.96 -26.59 1.26
N GLN A 230 -6.33 -25.58 0.46
CA GLN A 230 -6.32 -25.72 -1.01
C GLN A 230 -5.39 -24.77 -1.79
N GLY A 231 -4.69 -23.86 -1.16
CA GLY A 231 -3.78 -22.96 -1.89
C GLY A 231 -3.49 -21.67 -1.14
N ARG A 232 -2.49 -21.72 -0.30
CA ARG A 232 -2.02 -20.55 0.47
C ARG A 232 -1.71 -19.33 -0.39
N GLU A 233 -1.37 -19.53 -1.65
CA GLU A 233 -0.95 -18.48 -2.58
C GLU A 233 -2.11 -17.57 -2.99
N ALA A 234 -3.27 -18.15 -3.29
CA ALA A 234 -4.46 -17.38 -3.67
C ALA A 234 -4.93 -16.43 -2.55
N ARG A 235 -4.74 -16.82 -1.29
CA ARG A 235 -5.06 -16.01 -0.12
C ARG A 235 -4.23 -14.72 -0.02
N PHE A 236 -3.03 -14.71 -0.57
CA PHE A 236 -2.14 -13.55 -0.55
C PHE A 236 -2.16 -12.76 -1.86
N PHE A 237 -2.91 -13.23 -2.84
CA PHE A 237 -3.03 -12.59 -4.13
C PHE A 237 -3.97 -11.38 -4.07
N TYR A 238 -3.52 -10.25 -4.60
CA TYR A 238 -4.31 -9.03 -4.72
C TYR A 238 -5.01 -9.06 -6.07
N ASN A 239 -6.25 -9.56 -6.11
CA ASN A 239 -6.97 -9.82 -7.35
C ASN A 239 -7.67 -8.59 -7.91
N TRP A 240 -8.30 -7.81 -7.05
CA TRP A 240 -9.15 -6.70 -7.46
C TRP A 240 -8.38 -5.37 -7.48
N SER A 241 -8.80 -4.46 -8.36
CA SER A 241 -8.17 -3.15 -8.53
C SER A 241 -9.10 -2.03 -8.11
N GLY A 242 -8.53 -0.94 -7.64
CA GLY A 242 -9.26 0.27 -7.25
C GLY A 242 -8.35 1.48 -7.15
N THR A 243 -8.90 2.57 -6.70
CA THR A 243 -8.22 3.82 -6.40
C THR A 243 -8.51 4.22 -4.96
N ILE A 244 -7.48 4.50 -4.18
CA ILE A 244 -7.63 5.08 -2.84
C ILE A 244 -7.49 6.58 -2.94
N VAL A 245 -8.39 7.31 -2.26
CA VAL A 245 -8.29 8.77 -2.12
C VAL A 245 -8.24 9.12 -0.66
N TYR A 246 -7.30 9.97 -0.29
CA TYR A 246 -7.16 10.52 1.05
C TYR A 246 -6.46 11.88 1.02
N ASP A 247 -7.02 12.88 1.72
CA ASP A 247 -6.43 14.21 1.88
C ASP A 247 -6.10 14.86 0.52
N GLY A 248 -7.01 14.77 -0.45
CA GLY A 248 -6.84 15.26 -1.83
C GLY A 248 -5.93 14.39 -2.72
N VAL A 249 -5.14 13.49 -2.13
CA VAL A 249 -4.20 12.65 -2.89
C VAL A 249 -4.86 11.40 -3.41
N VAL A 250 -4.71 11.15 -4.70
CA VAL A 250 -5.23 9.98 -5.41
C VAL A 250 -4.12 8.94 -5.60
N TYR A 251 -4.35 7.75 -5.08
CA TYR A 251 -3.50 6.57 -5.27
C TYR A 251 -4.18 5.64 -6.27
N ASP A 252 -4.00 5.89 -7.55
CA ASP A 252 -4.68 5.18 -8.63
C ASP A 252 -4.08 3.80 -8.90
N ASN A 253 -4.91 2.91 -9.48
CA ASN A 253 -4.54 1.58 -9.93
C ASN A 253 -3.86 0.74 -8.83
N ILE A 254 -4.32 0.89 -7.57
CA ILE A 254 -3.90 0.02 -6.46
C ILE A 254 -4.62 -1.34 -6.56
N ARG A 255 -4.14 -2.31 -5.82
CA ARG A 255 -4.78 -3.63 -5.74
C ARG A 255 -5.19 -3.96 -4.33
N TYR A 256 -6.32 -4.68 -4.18
CA TYR A 256 -6.84 -5.02 -2.88
C TYR A 256 -7.31 -6.49 -2.79
N ARG A 257 -7.51 -6.94 -1.57
CA ARG A 257 -8.01 -8.26 -1.20
C ARG A 257 -8.57 -8.25 0.22
N LEU A 258 -9.29 -9.30 0.59
CA LEU A 258 -9.61 -9.53 1.99
C LEU A 258 -8.35 -9.86 2.80
N ARG A 259 -8.43 -9.57 4.10
CA ARG A 259 -7.45 -9.96 5.12
C ARG A 259 -8.10 -10.92 6.12
N GLY A 260 -7.33 -11.82 6.69
CA GLY A 260 -7.77 -12.77 7.70
C GLY A 260 -7.62 -14.22 7.28
N ALA A 261 -7.87 -15.15 8.17
CA ALA A 261 -7.56 -16.57 7.98
C ALA A 261 -8.76 -17.50 8.07
N ASN A 262 -9.88 -17.10 8.58
CA ASN A 262 -11.05 -17.96 8.81
C ASN A 262 -12.34 -17.15 8.72
N GLY A 263 -13.45 -17.82 8.47
CA GLY A 263 -14.80 -17.27 8.41
C GLY A 263 -15.24 -16.43 9.62
N ARG A 264 -14.47 -16.46 10.70
CA ARG A 264 -14.69 -15.64 11.89
C ARG A 264 -14.62 -14.14 11.63
N TYR A 265 -13.98 -13.73 10.53
CA TYR A 265 -13.88 -12.33 10.14
C TYR A 265 -15.07 -11.84 9.30
N TYR A 266 -16.07 -12.66 9.08
CA TYR A 266 -17.27 -12.37 8.27
C TYR A 266 -18.45 -11.84 9.07
N GLY A 267 -18.32 -11.43 10.29
CA GLY A 267 -19.46 -10.96 11.07
C GLY A 267 -19.97 -9.59 10.62
N GLN A 268 -21.29 -9.41 10.59
CA GLN A 268 -21.95 -8.09 10.60
C GLN A 268 -21.62 -7.13 9.44
N GLY A 269 -21.46 -7.65 8.23
CA GLY A 269 -21.30 -6.85 7.02
C GLY A 269 -19.90 -6.28 6.80
N LYS A 270 -19.07 -6.03 7.79
CA LYS A 270 -17.71 -5.54 7.64
C LYS A 270 -16.69 -6.65 7.38
N ARG A 271 -15.68 -6.34 6.58
CA ARG A 271 -14.54 -7.21 6.30
C ARG A 271 -13.24 -6.50 6.61
N SER A 272 -12.24 -7.24 7.05
CA SER A 272 -10.87 -6.74 7.09
C SER A 272 -10.27 -6.81 5.70
N MET A 273 -9.63 -5.73 5.26
CA MET A 273 -9.11 -5.59 3.90
C MET A 273 -7.64 -5.21 3.91
N ARG A 274 -6.99 -5.43 2.79
CA ARG A 274 -5.60 -5.04 2.57
C ARG A 274 -5.42 -4.49 1.17
N PHE A 275 -4.75 -3.34 1.10
CA PHE A 275 -4.50 -2.58 -0.12
C PHE A 275 -3.00 -2.50 -0.37
N ARG A 276 -2.59 -2.84 -1.58
CA ARG A 276 -1.21 -2.75 -2.03
C ARG A 276 -1.04 -1.49 -2.87
N LEU A 277 -0.27 -0.54 -2.36
CA LEU A 277 0.10 0.68 -3.08
C LEU A 277 1.17 0.37 -4.12
N ASN A 278 1.26 1.18 -5.16
CA ASN A 278 2.28 1.07 -6.19
C ASN A 278 3.66 1.46 -5.65
N ASP A 279 4.70 0.78 -6.14
CA ASP A 279 6.06 1.07 -5.71
C ASP A 279 6.44 2.51 -6.11
N GLY A 280 6.93 3.29 -5.14
CA GLY A 280 7.19 4.72 -5.29
C GLY A 280 6.03 5.63 -4.89
N TYR A 281 4.80 5.17 -4.97
CA TYR A 281 3.57 5.94 -4.68
C TYR A 281 2.90 5.44 -3.39
N TYR A 282 3.62 5.55 -2.29
CA TYR A 282 3.17 5.01 -1.00
C TYR A 282 2.24 5.96 -0.26
N PHE A 283 1.35 5.38 0.53
CA PHE A 283 0.30 6.07 1.27
C PHE A 283 0.86 6.87 2.44
N GLN A 284 0.60 8.18 2.47
CA GLN A 284 0.94 9.02 3.62
C GLN A 284 -0.19 8.99 4.64
N ALA A 285 -0.12 8.06 5.56
CA ALA A 285 -1.06 7.99 6.68
C ALA A 285 -0.81 9.11 7.71
N ARG A 286 -1.89 9.48 8.40
CA ARG A 286 -1.89 10.41 9.53
C ARG A 286 -2.60 9.76 10.71
N ASN A 287 -2.16 10.08 11.91
CA ASN A 287 -2.87 9.68 13.10
C ASN A 287 -4.16 10.48 13.29
N GLN A 288 -4.96 10.15 14.30
CA GLN A 288 -6.22 10.85 14.61
C GLN A 288 -6.05 12.33 15.01
N LEU A 289 -4.83 12.79 15.24
CA LEU A 289 -4.50 14.20 15.49
C LEU A 289 -4.05 14.92 14.21
N GLY A 290 -4.14 14.28 13.04
CA GLY A 290 -3.73 14.83 11.75
C GLY A 290 -2.21 14.84 11.51
N GLN A 291 -1.40 14.30 12.42
CA GLN A 291 0.05 14.25 12.30
C GLN A 291 0.48 13.14 11.34
N LYS A 292 1.35 13.45 10.40
CA LYS A 292 1.90 12.45 9.47
C LYS A 292 2.77 11.44 10.21
N TYR A 293 2.58 10.16 9.91
CA TYR A 293 3.54 9.15 10.35
C TYR A 293 4.90 9.35 9.68
N PRO A 294 6.00 8.96 10.32
CA PRO A 294 7.37 9.22 9.85
C PRO A 294 7.67 8.66 8.46
N LYS A 295 7.02 7.58 8.10
CA LYS A 295 7.20 6.91 6.79
C LYS A 295 5.87 6.68 6.10
N LYS A 296 5.87 6.81 4.78
CA LYS A 296 4.73 6.42 3.95
C LYS A 296 4.58 4.91 3.93
N TRP A 297 3.37 4.40 3.90
CA TRP A 297 3.05 2.98 3.95
C TRP A 297 2.91 2.37 2.56
N ARG A 298 3.57 1.24 2.35
CA ARG A 298 3.44 0.45 1.12
C ARG A 298 2.14 -0.35 1.06
N THR A 299 1.62 -0.70 2.22
CA THR A 299 0.41 -1.49 2.39
C THR A 299 -0.49 -0.81 3.39
N LEU A 300 -1.71 -0.52 2.97
CA LEU A 300 -2.77 -0.06 3.86
C LEU A 300 -3.54 -1.29 4.35
N THR A 301 -3.67 -1.43 5.66
CA THR A 301 -4.40 -2.54 6.27
C THR A 301 -5.57 -1.99 7.08
N LEU A 302 -6.78 -2.43 6.72
CA LEU A 302 -8.00 -2.08 7.42
C LEU A 302 -8.51 -3.30 8.19
N GLY A 303 -8.76 -3.10 9.48
CA GLY A 303 -9.45 -4.05 10.34
C GLY A 303 -10.93 -3.70 10.44
N LYS A 304 -11.78 -4.69 10.60
CA LYS A 304 -13.22 -4.47 10.80
C LYS A 304 -13.56 -3.78 12.13
N GLY A 305 -12.63 -3.72 13.07
CA GLY A 305 -12.81 -3.06 14.37
C GLY A 305 -13.67 -3.83 15.37
N PHE A 306 -14.02 -5.07 15.07
CA PHE A 306 -14.81 -5.93 15.93
C PHE A 306 -14.01 -7.14 16.41
N ASP A 307 -14.02 -7.38 17.69
CA ASP A 307 -13.76 -8.71 18.21
C ASP A 307 -14.95 -9.64 17.88
N ASN A 308 -14.64 -10.85 17.52
CA ASN A 308 -15.60 -11.83 17.02
C ASN A 308 -16.64 -12.32 18.02
N ARG A 309 -16.48 -12.07 19.31
CA ARG A 309 -17.20 -12.91 20.28
C ARG A 309 -17.88 -12.19 21.42
N THR A 310 -17.40 -11.10 21.92
CA THR A 310 -17.89 -10.65 23.22
C THR A 310 -17.96 -9.14 23.46
N THR A 311 -17.21 -8.32 22.74
CA THR A 311 -17.20 -6.89 23.00
C THR A 311 -17.01 -6.08 21.73
N LEU A 312 -17.87 -5.11 21.53
CA LEU A 312 -17.74 -4.10 20.48
C LEU A 312 -16.67 -3.10 20.92
N THR A 313 -15.39 -3.48 20.86
CA THR A 313 -14.29 -2.61 21.28
C THR A 313 -13.78 -1.73 20.16
N PHE A 314 -14.28 -1.90 18.94
CA PHE A 314 -13.88 -1.11 17.76
C PHE A 314 -12.36 -1.06 17.51
N GLY A 315 -11.65 -2.12 17.87
CA GLY A 315 -10.19 -2.20 17.78
C GLY A 315 -9.43 -1.56 18.94
N LEU A 316 -10.14 -1.07 19.98
CA LEU A 316 -9.51 -0.37 21.10
C LEU A 316 -8.52 -1.27 21.86
N ASN A 317 -8.86 -2.53 22.08
CA ASN A 317 -7.98 -3.49 22.77
C ASN A 317 -6.66 -3.65 22.01
N GLU A 318 -6.72 -3.82 20.69
CA GLU A 318 -5.53 -3.95 19.85
C GLU A 318 -4.72 -2.64 19.82
N ALA A 319 -5.37 -1.50 19.63
CA ALA A 319 -4.72 -0.19 19.61
C ALA A 319 -4.00 0.13 20.93
N LEU A 320 -4.69 -0.07 22.06
CA LEU A 320 -4.12 0.17 23.39
C LEU A 320 -2.92 -0.75 23.66
N SER A 321 -3.05 -2.03 23.33
CA SER A 321 -1.97 -3.01 23.50
C SER A 321 -0.73 -2.60 22.68
N LEU A 322 -0.90 -2.30 21.40
CA LEU A 322 0.21 -1.87 20.53
C LEU A 322 0.84 -0.56 20.99
N TYR A 323 0.02 0.40 21.45
CA TYR A 323 0.53 1.63 22.06
C TYR A 323 1.38 1.36 23.31
N LEU A 324 0.93 0.48 24.19
CA LEU A 324 1.68 0.14 25.41
C LEU A 324 2.99 -0.59 25.07
N PHE A 325 3.03 -1.47 24.08
CA PHE A 325 4.27 -2.08 23.61
C PHE A 325 5.29 -1.02 23.18
N ASN A 326 4.88 -0.03 22.38
CA ASN A 326 5.74 1.08 22.01
C ASN A 326 6.22 1.86 23.25
N LYS A 327 5.35 2.11 24.23
CA LYS A 327 5.70 2.83 25.48
C LYS A 327 6.73 2.11 26.34
N ILE A 328 6.72 0.80 26.37
CA ILE A 328 7.74 0.02 27.11
C ILE A 328 8.99 -0.26 26.26
N GLY A 329 9.06 0.31 25.04
CA GLY A 329 10.20 0.20 24.14
C GLY A 329 10.25 -1.10 23.36
N VAL A 330 9.16 -1.84 23.23
CA VAL A 330 9.01 -2.93 22.28
C VAL A 330 8.34 -2.36 21.02
N PRO A 331 9.03 -2.27 19.88
CA PRO A 331 8.45 -1.68 18.67
C PRO A 331 7.18 -2.40 18.23
N ALA A 332 6.13 -1.65 18.00
CA ALA A 332 4.83 -2.12 17.58
C ALA A 332 4.28 -1.24 16.46
N ILE A 333 3.45 -1.81 15.60
CA ILE A 333 2.84 -1.08 14.49
C ILE A 333 1.97 0.08 14.99
N ASP A 334 1.99 1.17 14.24
CA ASP A 334 1.13 2.31 14.46
C ASP A 334 -0.29 2.02 14.01
N THR A 335 -1.26 2.62 14.74
CA THR A 335 -2.70 2.40 14.49
C THR A 335 -3.48 3.70 14.65
N HIS A 336 -4.59 3.80 13.91
CA HIS A 336 -5.58 4.86 14.04
C HIS A 336 -6.94 4.39 13.53
N TRP A 337 -7.97 5.22 13.63
CA TRP A 337 -9.27 4.96 13.04
C TRP A 337 -9.50 5.89 11.84
N ALA A 338 -10.25 5.40 10.87
CA ALA A 338 -10.67 6.17 9.71
C ALA A 338 -12.17 5.95 9.42
N HIS A 339 -12.77 6.96 8.82
CA HIS A 339 -14.06 6.87 8.18
C HIS A 339 -13.85 6.21 6.81
N TRP A 340 -14.44 5.05 6.59
CA TRP A 340 -14.28 4.26 5.37
C TRP A 340 -15.46 4.45 4.43
N ARG A 341 -15.19 4.82 3.18
CA ARG A 341 -16.16 4.98 2.11
C ARG A 341 -15.79 4.15 0.90
N VAL A 342 -16.79 3.61 0.21
CA VAL A 342 -16.61 2.88 -1.05
C VAL A 342 -17.51 3.51 -2.09
N VAL A 343 -16.91 4.00 -3.16
CA VAL A 343 -17.56 4.61 -4.31
C VAL A 343 -17.61 3.56 -5.42
N ASP A 344 -18.74 2.88 -5.54
CA ASP A 344 -18.93 1.73 -6.44
C ASP A 344 -20.13 1.85 -7.39
N GLY A 345 -20.81 2.99 -7.40
CA GLY A 345 -21.99 3.26 -8.23
C GLY A 345 -23.31 3.28 -7.46
N THR A 346 -23.33 2.81 -6.22
CA THR A 346 -24.48 2.99 -5.35
C THR A 346 -24.72 4.48 -5.03
N ALA A 347 -25.94 4.86 -4.65
CA ALA A 347 -26.20 6.21 -4.17
C ALA A 347 -25.37 6.51 -2.93
N GLU A 348 -24.85 7.74 -2.80
CA GLU A 348 -23.87 8.08 -1.75
C GLU A 348 -24.40 7.91 -0.33
N ALA A 349 -25.63 8.31 -0.07
CA ALA A 349 -26.25 8.25 1.25
C ALA A 349 -27.77 8.01 1.15
N PRO A 350 -28.23 6.88 0.57
CA PRO A 350 -29.64 6.64 0.33
C PRO A 350 -30.44 6.33 1.61
N ASP A 351 -29.82 5.61 2.55
CA ASP A 351 -30.42 5.24 3.84
C ASP A 351 -29.34 4.79 4.83
N LYS A 352 -29.76 4.42 6.03
CA LYS A 352 -28.87 4.03 7.15
C LYS A 352 -27.94 2.85 6.88
N TRP A 353 -28.29 1.98 5.94
CA TRP A 353 -27.61 0.69 5.76
C TRP A 353 -26.86 0.59 4.44
N ASN A 354 -27.14 1.52 3.54
CA ASN A 354 -26.61 1.51 2.17
C ASN A 354 -25.89 2.81 1.85
N GLY A 355 -25.14 2.79 0.75
CA GLY A 355 -24.39 3.93 0.25
C GLY A 355 -22.89 3.79 0.50
N ASP A 356 -22.16 4.88 0.24
CA ASP A 356 -20.70 4.87 0.30
C ASP A 356 -20.15 4.62 1.72
N PHE A 357 -20.87 5.05 2.74
CA PHE A 357 -20.41 4.94 4.11
C PHE A 357 -20.38 3.50 4.62
N GLN A 358 -19.20 2.96 4.78
CA GLN A 358 -18.96 1.61 5.31
C GLN A 358 -18.63 1.61 6.81
N GLY A 359 -18.76 2.76 7.46
CA GLY A 359 -18.51 2.95 8.89
C GLY A 359 -17.06 3.23 9.26
N MET A 360 -16.79 3.27 10.54
CA MET A 360 -15.44 3.43 11.08
C MET A 360 -14.63 2.15 10.88
N THR A 361 -13.40 2.29 10.45
CA THR A 361 -12.45 1.18 10.28
C THR A 361 -11.20 1.38 11.13
N PHE A 362 -10.61 0.29 11.57
CA PHE A 362 -9.35 0.27 12.29
C PHE A 362 -8.19 0.15 11.31
N VAL A 363 -7.32 1.12 11.30
CA VAL A 363 -6.20 1.21 10.35
C VAL A 363 -4.91 0.82 11.04
N MET A 364 -4.12 -0.03 10.39
CA MET A 364 -2.89 -0.58 10.94
C MET A 364 -1.73 -0.43 9.96
N GLU A 365 -0.58 -0.03 10.49
CA GLU A 365 0.69 -0.17 9.82
C GLU A 365 1.00 -1.65 9.51
N THR A 366 1.93 -1.91 8.65
CA THR A 366 2.34 -3.28 8.29
C THR A 366 3.82 -3.48 8.59
N TYR A 367 4.17 -4.58 9.22
CA TYR A 367 5.55 -4.99 9.42
C TYR A 367 6.24 -5.20 8.07
N ASP A 368 7.09 -4.26 7.69
CA ASP A 368 7.95 -4.29 6.51
C ASP A 368 9.21 -3.43 6.74
N VAL A 369 9.99 -3.15 5.69
CA VAL A 369 11.19 -2.32 5.83
C VAL A 369 10.88 -0.89 6.26
N ARG A 370 9.69 -0.38 5.93
CA ARG A 370 9.29 0.98 6.29
C ARG A 370 8.93 1.10 7.76
N PHE A 371 8.31 0.05 8.31
CA PHE A 371 8.14 -0.10 9.75
C PHE A 371 9.51 -0.05 10.46
N LEU A 372 10.49 -0.83 10.01
CA LEU A 372 11.83 -0.79 10.61
C LEU A 372 12.41 0.63 10.62
N GLU A 373 12.35 1.31 9.48
CA GLU A 373 12.84 2.69 9.35
C GLU A 373 12.04 3.68 10.22
N ALA A 374 10.72 3.52 10.33
CA ALA A 374 9.85 4.39 11.13
C ALA A 374 10.11 4.26 12.64
N HIS A 375 10.41 3.04 13.09
CA HIS A 375 10.65 2.72 14.49
C HIS A 375 12.13 2.69 14.88
N GLY A 376 13.02 3.24 14.03
CA GLY A 376 14.46 3.37 14.32
C GLY A 376 15.20 2.03 14.37
N LEU A 377 14.68 1.00 13.72
CA LEU A 377 15.32 -0.30 13.61
C LEU A 377 16.15 -0.39 12.32
N GLU A 378 17.28 -1.07 12.39
CA GLU A 378 18.08 -1.36 11.21
C GLU A 378 17.34 -2.32 10.25
N LYS A 379 17.75 -2.34 8.97
CA LYS A 379 17.15 -3.20 7.95
C LYS A 379 17.50 -4.68 8.15
N GLY A 380 16.94 -5.30 9.15
CA GLY A 380 17.03 -6.72 9.43
C GLY A 380 15.90 -7.54 8.79
N ASN A 381 15.83 -8.81 9.16
CA ASN A 381 14.80 -9.72 8.66
C ASN A 381 13.57 -9.73 9.58
N LEU A 382 12.40 -9.74 8.96
CA LEU A 382 11.11 -9.88 9.64
C LEU A 382 10.44 -11.18 9.25
N TYR A 383 9.97 -11.93 10.22
CA TYR A 383 9.29 -13.20 10.04
C TYR A 383 7.97 -13.19 10.80
N LYS A 384 6.92 -13.60 10.13
CA LYS A 384 5.63 -13.81 10.75
C LYS A 384 5.10 -15.18 10.41
N LEU A 385 4.61 -15.87 11.43
CA LEU A 385 3.98 -17.15 11.27
C LEU A 385 2.67 -17.06 10.50
N ILE A 386 2.46 -18.04 9.63
CA ILE A 386 1.18 -18.23 8.95
C ILE A 386 0.56 -19.53 9.44
N ASN A 387 -0.70 -19.47 9.86
CA ASN A 387 -1.51 -20.64 10.16
C ASN A 387 -1.00 -21.53 11.32
N GLN A 388 -0.51 -20.93 12.39
CA GLN A 388 -0.22 -21.68 13.62
C GLN A 388 0.68 -22.92 13.41
N THR A 389 1.62 -22.83 12.49
CA THR A 389 2.60 -23.92 12.29
C THR A 389 3.75 -23.74 13.26
N ARG A 390 4.35 -24.84 13.73
CA ARG A 390 5.58 -24.82 14.54
C ARG A 390 6.84 -24.75 13.67
N ASP A 391 6.67 -24.81 12.37
CA ASP A 391 7.74 -24.91 11.40
C ASP A 391 8.16 -23.52 10.89
N TRP A 392 9.33 -23.08 11.23
CA TRP A 392 9.91 -21.81 10.85
C TRP A 392 10.05 -21.62 9.33
N GLU A 393 10.24 -22.66 8.57
CA GLU A 393 10.33 -22.61 7.11
C GLU A 393 9.02 -22.13 6.46
N LYS A 394 7.90 -22.30 7.14
CA LYS A 394 6.57 -21.85 6.70
C LYS A 394 6.21 -20.43 7.13
N GLN A 395 7.09 -19.75 7.83
CA GLN A 395 6.85 -18.35 8.21
C GLN A 395 6.93 -17.43 7.00
N GLN A 396 6.05 -16.46 6.95
CA GLN A 396 6.10 -15.42 5.94
C GLN A 396 7.28 -14.47 6.24
N ARG A 397 8.17 -14.35 5.28
CA ARG A 397 9.27 -13.39 5.31
C ARG A 397 8.81 -12.06 4.75
N TYR A 398 8.73 -11.05 5.59
CA TYR A 398 8.31 -9.70 5.17
C TYR A 398 9.43 -8.92 4.52
N GLN A 399 10.60 -8.96 5.12
CA GLN A 399 11.74 -8.22 4.64
C GLN A 399 13.02 -9.00 4.91
N ALA A 400 13.49 -9.71 3.92
CA ALA A 400 14.70 -10.49 4.00
C ALA A 400 15.71 -10.00 2.98
N LYS A 401 16.01 -8.73 3.05
CA LYS A 401 16.95 -8.08 2.12
C LYS A 401 18.36 -7.98 2.66
N ASN A 402 18.61 -8.46 3.86
CA ASN A 402 19.96 -8.68 4.33
C ASN A 402 20.55 -9.87 3.57
N GLY A 403 21.37 -9.61 2.57
CA GLY A 403 21.94 -10.62 1.72
C GLY A 403 22.84 -11.65 2.43
N ILE A 404 23.29 -11.32 3.66
CA ILE A 404 24.15 -12.20 4.45
C ILE A 404 23.34 -13.32 5.09
N THR A 405 22.18 -12.99 5.64
CA THR A 405 21.37 -13.95 6.40
C THR A 405 20.29 -14.60 5.55
N MET A 406 19.52 -13.82 4.79
CA MET A 406 18.48 -14.29 3.87
C MET A 406 17.60 -15.45 4.41
N GLY A 407 17.27 -15.42 5.70
CA GLY A 407 16.48 -16.44 6.37
C GLY A 407 17.28 -17.51 7.11
N ARG A 408 18.58 -17.51 7.05
CA ARG A 408 19.44 -18.49 7.79
C ARG A 408 19.65 -18.10 9.24
N ASP A 409 19.34 -16.88 9.62
CA ASP A 409 19.40 -16.38 10.98
C ASP A 409 18.45 -17.15 11.91
N HIS A 410 17.17 -17.27 11.53
CA HIS A 410 16.23 -18.04 12.34
C HIS A 410 16.57 -19.54 12.37
N ASP A 411 17.00 -20.13 11.25
CA ASP A 411 17.41 -21.55 11.18
C ASP A 411 18.57 -21.82 12.14
N HIS A 412 19.48 -20.85 12.28
CA HIS A 412 20.58 -20.97 13.23
C HIS A 412 20.09 -20.96 14.67
N VAL A 413 19.18 -20.05 15.02
CA VAL A 413 18.61 -19.99 16.38
C VAL A 413 17.86 -21.27 16.71
N GLU A 414 17.00 -21.74 15.82
CA GLU A 414 16.22 -22.98 16.01
C GLU A 414 17.13 -24.20 16.27
N ARG A 415 18.09 -24.47 15.36
CA ARG A 415 18.96 -25.65 15.46
C ARG A 415 19.89 -25.62 16.66
N SER A 416 20.24 -24.45 17.16
CA SER A 416 21.19 -24.32 18.25
C SER A 416 20.55 -24.38 19.62
N LEU A 417 19.21 -24.24 19.71
CA LEU A 417 18.47 -24.42 20.96
C LEU A 417 18.45 -25.89 21.44
N ASP A 418 18.66 -26.82 20.53
CA ASP A 418 18.51 -28.25 20.83
C ASP A 418 19.73 -28.94 21.48
N GLY A 419 20.86 -28.25 21.71
CA GLY A 419 22.03 -29.04 22.03
C GLY A 419 23.15 -28.48 22.87
N ALA A 420 23.09 -27.26 23.43
CA ALA A 420 24.23 -26.71 24.13
C ALA A 420 23.82 -25.84 25.34
N ASP A 421 24.78 -25.27 26.04
CA ASP A 421 24.55 -24.28 27.10
C ASP A 421 23.53 -23.23 26.69
N THR A 422 22.27 -23.56 26.92
CA THR A 422 21.10 -22.83 26.43
C THR A 422 21.07 -21.40 26.94
N ALA A 423 21.56 -21.17 28.17
CA ALA A 423 21.56 -19.85 28.76
C ALA A 423 22.58 -18.92 28.09
N SER A 424 23.79 -19.42 27.84
CA SER A 424 24.81 -18.66 27.09
C SER A 424 24.41 -18.38 25.67
N PHE A 425 23.85 -19.37 24.96
CA PHE A 425 23.35 -19.21 23.62
C PHE A 425 22.22 -18.16 23.55
N ILE A 426 21.21 -18.26 24.41
CA ILE A 426 20.09 -17.31 24.46
C ILE A 426 20.58 -15.88 24.70
N SER A 427 21.49 -15.67 25.67
CA SER A 427 22.02 -14.34 25.95
C SER A 427 22.77 -13.70 24.78
N GLN A 428 23.39 -14.52 23.95
CA GLN A 428 24.12 -14.07 22.76
C GLN A 428 23.19 -13.75 21.58
N HIS A 429 22.10 -14.50 21.39
CA HIS A 429 21.28 -14.50 20.18
C HIS A 429 19.88 -13.90 20.37
N VAL A 430 19.47 -13.63 21.59
CA VAL A 430 18.18 -13.04 21.92
C VAL A 430 18.37 -11.70 22.62
N ASN A 431 17.62 -10.70 22.24
CA ASN A 431 17.55 -9.45 22.97
C ASN A 431 16.66 -9.65 24.21
N LEU A 432 17.28 -10.10 25.32
CA LEU A 432 16.55 -10.48 26.53
C LEU A 432 15.80 -9.31 27.18
N ASP A 433 16.31 -8.08 27.10
CA ASP A 433 15.58 -6.93 27.62
C ASP A 433 14.24 -6.75 26.89
N ARG A 434 14.25 -6.82 25.57
CA ARG A 434 13.02 -6.69 24.76
C ARG A 434 12.12 -7.90 24.91
N TRP A 435 12.69 -9.10 24.98
CA TRP A 435 11.98 -10.33 25.25
C TRP A 435 11.20 -10.26 26.57
N ASN A 436 11.87 -9.90 27.66
CA ASN A 436 11.26 -9.82 28.99
C ASN A 436 10.17 -8.73 29.06
N ARG A 437 10.40 -7.55 28.46
CA ARG A 437 9.38 -6.50 28.37
C ARG A 437 8.15 -6.97 27.61
N TRP A 438 8.38 -7.68 26.50
CA TRP A 438 7.29 -8.21 25.68
C TRP A 438 6.45 -9.21 26.47
N HIS A 439 7.07 -10.17 27.13
CA HIS A 439 6.37 -11.14 27.96
C HIS A 439 5.65 -10.49 29.15
N ALA A 440 6.30 -9.60 29.88
CA ALA A 440 5.67 -8.90 30.99
C ALA A 440 4.38 -8.17 30.57
N LEU A 441 4.36 -7.55 29.39
CA LEU A 441 3.17 -6.88 28.90
C LEU A 441 2.12 -7.87 28.40
N VAL A 442 2.49 -8.95 27.69
CA VAL A 442 1.57 -10.01 27.27
C VAL A 442 0.79 -10.55 28.46
N GLU A 443 1.46 -10.82 29.59
CA GLU A 443 0.82 -11.27 30.82
C GLU A 443 -0.08 -10.19 31.41
N ALA A 444 0.42 -8.95 31.50
CA ALA A 444 -0.33 -7.84 32.10
C ALA A 444 -1.64 -7.53 31.39
N ILE A 445 -1.64 -7.57 30.05
CA ILE A 445 -2.84 -7.36 29.21
C ILE A 445 -3.66 -8.63 29.01
N ARG A 446 -3.21 -9.76 29.54
CA ARG A 446 -3.86 -11.07 29.36
C ARG A 446 -4.11 -11.39 27.89
N HIS A 447 -3.06 -11.39 27.08
CA HIS A 447 -3.17 -11.75 25.67
C HIS A 447 -3.39 -13.26 25.51
N TYR A 448 -4.65 -13.70 25.63
CA TYR A 448 -5.02 -15.12 25.72
C TYR A 448 -4.99 -15.87 24.36
N ASP A 449 -4.77 -15.19 23.24
CA ASP A 449 -4.56 -15.81 21.92
C ASP A 449 -3.08 -15.86 21.52
N TYR A 450 -2.17 -15.61 22.43
CA TYR A 450 -0.76 -15.82 22.28
C TYR A 450 -0.39 -17.29 22.57
N TRP A 451 0.27 -17.93 21.63
CA TRP A 451 0.69 -19.33 21.76
C TRP A 451 2.18 -19.45 21.40
N PRO A 452 3.07 -19.44 22.38
CA PRO A 452 4.51 -19.46 22.15
C PRO A 452 4.99 -20.74 21.46
N ASP A 453 4.41 -21.90 21.84
CA ASP A 453 4.75 -23.19 21.26
C ASP A 453 4.27 -23.37 19.80
N ALA A 454 3.36 -22.52 19.33
CA ALA A 454 2.90 -22.46 17.96
C ALA A 454 3.33 -21.16 17.25
N ASN A 455 4.18 -20.35 17.87
CA ASN A 455 4.63 -19.04 17.38
C ASN A 455 3.47 -18.14 16.87
N LYS A 456 2.29 -18.21 17.53
CA LYS A 456 1.09 -17.51 17.11
C LYS A 456 1.05 -16.09 17.68
N ASN A 457 0.59 -15.15 16.87
CA ASN A 457 0.35 -13.74 17.22
C ASN A 457 1.61 -13.00 17.68
N MET A 458 2.71 -13.26 16.99
CA MET A 458 3.97 -12.56 17.15
C MET A 458 4.67 -12.39 15.82
N VAL A 459 5.62 -11.47 15.78
CA VAL A 459 6.55 -11.25 14.67
C VAL A 459 7.96 -11.33 15.21
N TYR A 460 8.84 -11.98 14.48
CA TYR A 460 10.25 -12.03 14.79
C TYR A 460 11.02 -11.03 13.94
N TYR A 461 11.85 -10.25 14.59
CA TYR A 461 12.83 -9.39 13.94
C TYR A 461 14.24 -9.85 14.33
N PHE A 462 15.08 -10.03 13.32
CA PHE A 462 16.49 -10.31 13.52
C PHE A 462 17.30 -9.09 13.08
N GLU A 463 18.11 -8.59 14.00
CA GLU A 463 19.06 -7.51 13.72
C GLU A 463 19.99 -7.91 12.58
N PRO A 464 20.37 -6.96 11.68
CA PRO A 464 21.40 -7.24 10.70
C PRO A 464 22.74 -7.46 11.39
N ALA A 465 23.51 -8.41 10.86
CA ALA A 465 24.80 -8.77 11.44
C ALA A 465 25.83 -8.96 10.35
N ALA A 466 27.11 -8.78 10.71
CA ALA A 466 28.25 -9.08 9.85
C ALA A 466 28.29 -10.56 9.40
N ASN A 467 27.71 -11.42 10.20
CA ASN A 467 27.46 -12.81 9.85
C ASN A 467 26.21 -13.32 10.56
N ARG A 468 25.65 -14.46 10.10
CA ARG A 468 24.42 -15.06 10.61
C ARG A 468 24.42 -15.44 12.10
N TYR A 469 25.53 -15.34 12.77
CA TYR A 469 25.71 -15.76 14.17
C TYR A 469 25.74 -14.59 15.15
N LYS A 470 25.63 -13.33 14.69
CA LYS A 470 25.82 -12.15 15.53
C LYS A 470 24.59 -11.27 15.72
N GLY A 471 23.58 -11.40 14.88
CA GLY A 471 22.33 -10.65 15.03
C GLY A 471 21.47 -11.22 16.15
N LYS A 472 20.77 -10.34 16.86
CA LYS A 472 19.88 -10.74 17.95
C LYS A 472 18.43 -10.81 17.46
N LEU A 473 17.71 -11.78 18.00
CA LEU A 473 16.28 -11.96 17.83
C LEU A 473 15.51 -11.01 18.77
N TRP A 474 14.50 -10.36 18.23
CA TRP A 474 13.47 -9.64 18.98
C TRP A 474 12.12 -10.27 18.72
N ILE A 475 11.20 -10.19 19.70
CA ILE A 475 9.79 -10.48 19.51
C ILE A 475 9.04 -9.14 19.42
N LEU A 476 8.14 -9.04 18.45
CA LEU A 476 7.26 -7.90 18.23
C LEU A 476 5.80 -8.36 18.32
N PRO A 477 4.88 -7.52 18.83
CA PRO A 477 3.49 -7.90 19.01
C PRO A 477 2.72 -7.98 17.70
N TRP A 478 1.74 -8.86 17.63
CA TRP A 478 0.81 -8.96 16.51
C TRP A 478 -0.52 -9.53 16.97
N ASP A 479 -1.65 -9.03 16.36
CA ASP A 479 -3.00 -9.57 16.54
C ASP A 479 -3.41 -9.58 18.04
N THR A 480 -3.20 -8.44 18.71
CA THR A 480 -3.39 -8.28 20.16
C THR A 480 -4.83 -7.94 20.55
N ASP A 481 -5.79 -8.16 19.64
CA ASP A 481 -7.23 -7.94 19.87
C ASP A 481 -7.81 -8.83 20.98
N ALA A 482 -7.27 -10.02 21.11
CA ALA A 482 -7.63 -11.00 22.13
C ALA A 482 -6.93 -10.73 23.48
N SER A 483 -7.16 -9.53 24.04
CA SER A 483 -6.55 -9.05 25.28
C SER A 483 -7.59 -8.36 26.18
N TRP A 484 -7.22 -8.07 27.42
CA TRP A 484 -7.97 -7.28 28.43
C TRP A 484 -9.24 -7.91 28.98
N GLY A 485 -9.77 -8.92 28.36
CA GLY A 485 -11.02 -9.56 28.71
C GLY A 485 -10.87 -11.00 29.19
N PRO A 486 -11.98 -11.68 29.47
CA PRO A 486 -11.99 -13.11 29.69
C PRO A 486 -11.55 -13.85 28.41
N ASN A 487 -10.92 -15.00 28.59
CA ASN A 487 -10.50 -15.86 27.48
C ASN A 487 -11.71 -16.42 26.68
N TRP A 488 -11.43 -17.21 25.64
CA TRP A 488 -12.46 -17.82 24.78
C TRP A 488 -13.51 -18.64 25.54
N ASN A 489 -13.17 -19.18 26.71
CA ASN A 489 -14.03 -19.96 27.56
C ASN A 489 -14.75 -19.11 28.60
N ARG A 490 -14.70 -17.78 28.51
CA ARG A 490 -15.21 -16.82 29.50
C ARG A 490 -14.55 -16.94 30.89
N GLY A 491 -13.44 -17.67 30.99
CA GLY A 491 -12.65 -17.79 32.21
C GLY A 491 -11.78 -16.53 32.41
N HIS A 492 -11.39 -16.33 33.67
CA HIS A 492 -10.45 -15.30 34.09
C HIS A 492 -9.09 -15.91 34.45
N ASP A 493 -8.88 -17.16 34.07
CA ASP A 493 -7.64 -17.87 34.34
C ASP A 493 -6.44 -17.16 33.68
N LEU A 494 -5.26 -17.43 34.21
CA LEU A 494 -4.02 -16.95 33.65
C LEU A 494 -3.91 -17.26 32.17
N VAL A 495 -3.14 -16.45 31.47
CA VAL A 495 -2.87 -16.64 30.04
C VAL A 495 -2.48 -18.08 29.79
N TYR A 496 -3.14 -18.73 28.84
CA TYR A 496 -2.77 -20.04 28.35
C TYR A 496 -1.30 -19.99 27.94
N ASN A 497 -0.45 -20.77 28.59
CA ASN A 497 0.98 -20.79 28.34
C ASN A 497 1.79 -19.59 28.89
N SER A 498 1.38 -19.04 30.01
CA SER A 498 2.28 -18.21 30.79
C SER A 498 3.64 -18.91 30.93
N LEU A 499 4.71 -18.19 30.66
CA LEU A 499 6.08 -18.71 30.87
C LEU A 499 6.53 -18.60 32.34
N PHE A 500 5.64 -18.20 33.25
CA PHE A 500 5.88 -18.05 34.66
C PHE A 500 5.01 -19.01 35.48
#